data_0040224d64fca9e6d533462cecbee95e
#
_entry.id   0040224d64fca9e6d533462cecbee95e
#
_cell.length_a   1.000
_cell.length_b   1.000
_cell.length_c   1.000
_cell.angle_alpha   90.00
_cell.angle_beta   90.00
_cell.angle_gamma   90.00
#
_symmetry.space_group_name_H-M   'P 1'
#
loop_
_entity.id
_entity.type
_entity.pdbx_description
1 polymer ?
#
loop_
_entity_poly.entity_id
_entity_poly.type
_entity_poly.pdbx_seq_one_letter_code
_entity_poly.pdbx_strand_id
1 'polypeptide(L)'
;IAQKRIPPIVLIQIANGGGDAQGHQRGREYDNMSGLFAEYIETEVLPRVEKAYKLKLTKDPEGRAVMGSSSGGSASLIMAWFRTDLYRRVLTTSGTFVNQAWPFDPKYPDGAWGFHKTIIPNSPKKPIRLFISVGDRDLLNPNVMRDDMHDCFIALH
;
A
#
# COMPACT_ATOMS: atom_id res chain seq x y z
N ILE A 1 3.92 -11.46 21.64
CA ILE A 1 4.25 -12.88 21.38
C ILE A 1 4.24 -13.66 22.70
N ALA A 2 5.04 -13.27 23.72
CA ALA A 2 5.11 -13.99 25.00
C ALA A 2 3.72 -14.15 25.69
N GLN A 3 2.87 -13.14 25.62
CA GLN A 3 1.50 -13.16 26.16
C GLN A 3 0.47 -13.78 25.18
N LYS A 4 0.89 -14.35 24.07
CA LYS A 4 0.03 -14.91 23.01
C LYS A 4 -1.03 -13.94 22.44
N ARG A 5 -0.84 -12.62 22.61
CA ARG A 5 -1.77 -11.60 22.11
C ARG A 5 -1.67 -11.41 20.60
N ILE A 6 -0.52 -11.70 20.03
CA ILE A 6 -0.29 -11.72 18.58
C ILE A 6 0.45 -13.02 18.21
N PRO A 7 0.19 -13.60 17.05
CA PRO A 7 0.95 -14.75 16.56
C PRO A 7 2.41 -14.36 16.26
N PRO A 8 3.32 -15.33 16.10
CA PRO A 8 4.61 -15.08 15.48
C PRO A 8 4.44 -14.45 14.10
N ILE A 9 5.20 -13.39 13.82
CA ILE A 9 5.19 -12.70 12.54
C ILE A 9 6.58 -12.66 11.93
N VAL A 10 6.65 -12.63 10.60
CA VAL A 10 7.86 -12.33 9.83
C VAL A 10 7.67 -10.93 9.25
N LEU A 11 8.59 -10.02 9.57
CA LEU A 11 8.63 -8.68 8.99
C LEU A 11 9.65 -8.67 7.86
N ILE A 12 9.21 -8.31 6.66
CA ILE A 12 10.06 -8.15 5.47
C ILE A 12 10.01 -6.68 5.09
N GLN A 13 11.14 -6.00 5.20
CA GLN A 13 11.28 -4.60 4.85
C GLN A 13 11.82 -4.47 3.44
N ILE A 14 11.13 -3.71 2.60
CA ILE A 14 11.44 -3.57 1.17
C ILE A 14 11.57 -2.08 0.87
N ALA A 15 12.69 -1.70 0.28
CA ALA A 15 12.90 -0.37 -0.28
C ALA A 15 12.60 -0.39 -1.79
N ASN A 16 12.29 0.78 -2.35
CA ASN A 16 12.27 0.94 -3.80
C ASN A 16 13.67 0.78 -4.41
N GLY A 17 13.73 0.38 -5.68
CA GLY A 17 14.98 0.03 -6.36
C GLY A 17 15.85 1.20 -6.83
N GLY A 18 15.53 2.46 -6.52
CA GLY A 18 16.28 3.60 -7.04
C GLY A 18 15.86 4.95 -6.49
N GLY A 19 16.04 6.01 -7.29
CA GLY A 19 15.76 7.38 -6.88
C GLY A 19 14.30 7.69 -6.59
N ASP A 20 14.07 8.79 -5.89
CA ASP A 20 12.76 9.17 -5.34
C ASP A 20 11.96 10.16 -6.20
N ALA A 21 12.56 10.69 -7.26
CA ALA A 21 11.88 11.66 -8.11
C ALA A 21 10.86 11.00 -9.06
N GLN A 22 9.94 11.80 -9.55
CA GLN A 22 9.02 11.38 -10.61
C GLN A 22 9.80 10.85 -11.83
N GLY A 23 9.33 9.76 -12.44
CA GLY A 23 10.03 9.08 -13.52
C GLY A 23 11.11 8.11 -13.06
N HIS A 24 11.45 8.11 -11.79
CA HIS A 24 12.36 7.16 -11.17
C HIS A 24 11.66 5.88 -10.72
N GLN A 25 12.43 4.95 -10.19
CA GLN A 25 11.95 3.63 -9.81
C GLN A 25 10.82 3.68 -8.77
N ARG A 26 10.85 4.64 -7.84
CA ARG A 26 9.77 4.81 -6.86
C ARG A 26 8.41 5.03 -7.51
N GLY A 27 8.29 5.91 -8.51
CA GLY A 27 7.05 6.15 -9.22
C GLY A 27 6.52 4.92 -9.97
N ARG A 28 7.43 4.05 -10.40
CA ARG A 28 7.10 2.79 -11.07
C ARG A 28 6.65 1.70 -10.10
N GLU A 29 7.26 1.63 -8.94
CA GLU A 29 7.01 0.57 -7.96
C GLU A 29 5.92 0.97 -6.98
N TYR A 30 6.01 2.15 -6.35
CA TYR A 30 5.14 2.53 -5.25
C TYR A 30 3.87 3.25 -5.68
N ASP A 31 3.96 4.10 -6.71
CA ASP A 31 2.86 4.98 -7.10
C ASP A 31 2.11 4.51 -8.35
N ASN A 32 2.57 3.42 -8.98
CA ASN A 32 1.89 2.83 -10.13
C ASN A 32 0.56 2.19 -9.69
N MET A 33 -0.53 2.63 -10.32
CA MET A 33 -1.90 2.19 -10.00
C MET A 33 -2.20 0.81 -10.57
N SER A 34 -1.46 -0.20 -10.12
CA SER A 34 -1.58 -1.59 -10.59
C SER A 34 -1.17 -2.61 -9.53
N GLY A 35 -1.37 -3.90 -9.83
CA GLY A 35 -0.94 -5.02 -8.99
C GLY A 35 0.52 -5.44 -9.22
N LEU A 36 1.27 -4.79 -10.10
CA LEU A 36 2.60 -5.25 -10.54
C LEU A 36 3.62 -5.30 -9.41
N PHE A 37 3.62 -4.30 -8.51
CA PHE A 37 4.55 -4.31 -7.39
C PHE A 37 4.24 -5.44 -6.40
N ALA A 38 2.97 -5.70 -6.14
CA ALA A 38 2.56 -6.83 -5.31
C ALA A 38 2.94 -8.18 -5.95
N GLU A 39 2.79 -8.29 -7.27
CA GLU A 39 3.20 -9.48 -8.03
C GLU A 39 4.72 -9.69 -7.99
N TYR A 40 5.50 -8.65 -8.20
CA TYR A 40 6.96 -8.69 -8.05
C TYR A 40 7.37 -9.20 -6.66
N ILE A 41 6.74 -8.69 -5.61
CA ILE A 41 7.03 -9.16 -4.25
C ILE A 41 6.68 -10.65 -4.11
N GLU A 42 5.52 -11.08 -4.59
CA GLU A 42 5.06 -12.46 -4.49
C GLU A 42 5.95 -13.45 -5.27
N THR A 43 6.40 -13.05 -6.47
CA THR A 43 7.11 -13.95 -7.39
C THR A 43 8.62 -13.91 -7.26
N GLU A 44 9.16 -12.76 -6.83
CA GLU A 44 10.61 -12.55 -6.79
C GLU A 44 11.16 -12.46 -5.35
N VAL A 45 10.52 -11.61 -4.51
CA VAL A 45 11.07 -11.30 -3.19
C VAL A 45 10.78 -12.41 -2.19
N LEU A 46 9.52 -12.81 -2.03
CA LEU A 46 9.13 -13.78 -1.02
C LEU A 46 9.80 -15.15 -1.22
N PRO A 47 9.93 -15.70 -2.44
CA PRO A 47 10.64 -16.97 -2.65
C PRO A 47 12.12 -16.90 -2.25
N ARG A 48 12.78 -15.75 -2.47
CA ARG A 48 14.18 -15.56 -2.03
C ARG A 48 14.29 -15.53 -0.51
N VAL A 49 13.35 -14.87 0.18
CA VAL A 49 13.29 -14.85 1.65
C VAL A 49 13.03 -16.26 2.18
N GLU A 50 12.03 -16.97 1.65
CA GLU A 50 11.73 -18.34 2.05
C GLU A 50 12.94 -19.26 1.93
N LYS A 51 13.66 -19.17 0.80
CA LYS A 51 14.87 -19.94 0.55
C LYS A 51 16.02 -19.58 1.50
N ALA A 52 16.28 -18.27 1.67
CA ALA A 52 17.40 -17.77 2.47
C ALA A 52 17.26 -18.12 3.96
N TYR A 53 16.05 -18.03 4.48
CA TYR A 53 15.77 -18.23 5.91
C TYR A 53 15.11 -19.57 6.22
N LYS A 54 14.92 -20.45 5.21
CA LYS A 54 14.25 -21.75 5.35
C LYS A 54 12.86 -21.63 6.00
N LEU A 55 12.11 -20.61 5.58
CA LEU A 55 10.76 -20.32 6.05
C LEU A 55 9.73 -20.83 5.04
N LYS A 56 8.49 -20.98 5.53
CA LYS A 56 7.30 -21.12 4.71
C LYS A 56 6.31 -20.02 5.10
N LEU A 57 6.14 -19.05 4.23
CA LEU A 57 5.22 -17.94 4.46
C LEU A 57 3.78 -18.36 4.15
N THR A 58 2.83 -17.83 4.91
CA THR A 58 1.41 -18.06 4.63
C THR A 58 1.02 -17.52 3.25
N LYS A 59 0.15 -18.23 2.55
CA LYS A 59 -0.49 -17.77 1.30
C LYS A 59 -1.89 -17.21 1.55
N ASP A 60 -2.39 -17.30 2.78
CA ASP A 60 -3.68 -16.74 3.17
C ASP A 60 -3.60 -15.21 3.20
N PRO A 61 -4.40 -14.48 2.39
CA PRO A 61 -4.42 -13.02 2.38
C PRO A 61 -4.86 -12.41 3.72
N GLU A 62 -5.61 -13.14 4.55
CA GLU A 62 -5.95 -12.73 5.92
C GLU A 62 -4.79 -12.93 6.91
N GLY A 63 -3.82 -13.75 6.59
CA GLY A 63 -2.58 -13.92 7.33
C GLY A 63 -1.46 -12.95 6.93
N ARG A 64 -1.70 -12.09 5.95
CA ARG A 64 -0.73 -11.14 5.39
C ARG A 64 -1.17 -9.71 5.60
N ALA A 65 -0.19 -8.86 5.90
CA ALA A 65 -0.40 -7.42 5.99
C ALA A 65 0.67 -6.67 5.19
N VAL A 66 0.30 -5.54 4.66
CA VAL A 66 1.22 -4.56 4.08
C VAL A 66 1.15 -3.27 4.89
N MET A 67 2.30 -2.66 5.12
CA MET A 67 2.38 -1.44 5.90
C MET A 67 3.45 -0.50 5.36
N GLY A 68 3.23 0.77 5.52
CA GLY A 68 4.21 1.77 5.12
C GLY A 68 3.87 3.17 5.59
N SER A 69 4.85 4.05 5.46
CA SER A 69 4.72 5.47 5.74
C SER A 69 5.01 6.28 4.48
N SER A 70 4.47 7.49 4.38
CA SER A 70 4.66 8.37 3.23
C SER A 70 4.30 7.64 1.92
N SER A 71 5.17 7.60 0.92
CA SER A 71 4.95 6.83 -0.31
C SER A 71 4.77 5.33 -0.09
N GLY A 72 5.40 4.76 0.95
CA GLY A 72 5.17 3.37 1.35
C GLY A 72 3.74 3.13 1.85
N GLY A 73 3.10 4.15 2.45
CA GLY A 73 1.69 4.10 2.83
C GLY A 73 0.77 4.01 1.62
N SER A 74 1.03 4.82 0.59
CA SER A 74 0.32 4.74 -0.70
C SER A 74 0.51 3.39 -1.35
N ALA A 75 1.77 2.93 -1.46
CA ALA A 75 2.11 1.63 -2.04
C ALA A 75 1.37 0.48 -1.34
N SER A 76 1.26 0.52 -0.01
CA SER A 76 0.56 -0.49 0.76
C SER A 76 -0.92 -0.58 0.39
N LEU A 77 -1.60 0.56 0.25
CA LEU A 77 -3.00 0.55 -0.19
C LEU A 77 -3.13 0.11 -1.66
N ILE A 78 -2.27 0.60 -2.54
CA ILE A 78 -2.26 0.20 -3.97
C ILE A 78 -2.10 -1.31 -4.10
N MET A 79 -1.13 -1.90 -3.42
CA MET A 79 -0.91 -3.35 -3.43
C MET A 79 -2.16 -4.13 -3.04
N ALA A 80 -2.76 -3.80 -1.91
CA ALA A 80 -3.96 -4.49 -1.43
C ALA A 80 -5.18 -4.21 -2.33
N TRP A 81 -5.32 -2.99 -2.84
CA TRP A 81 -6.43 -2.60 -3.70
C TRP A 81 -6.49 -3.43 -4.99
N PHE A 82 -5.35 -3.63 -5.63
CA PHE A 82 -5.26 -4.37 -6.88
C PHE A 82 -5.07 -5.88 -6.70
N ARG A 83 -4.58 -6.32 -5.53
CA ARG A 83 -4.30 -7.73 -5.25
C ARG A 83 -4.88 -8.18 -3.91
N THR A 84 -6.22 -8.11 -3.79
CA THR A 84 -6.96 -8.62 -2.62
C THR A 84 -6.85 -10.13 -2.42
N ASP A 85 -6.41 -10.83 -3.45
CA ASP A 85 -6.03 -12.24 -3.40
C ASP A 85 -4.73 -12.49 -2.63
N LEU A 86 -3.86 -11.48 -2.52
CA LEU A 86 -2.58 -11.54 -1.81
C LEU A 86 -2.59 -10.84 -0.45
N TYR A 87 -3.23 -9.67 -0.36
CA TYR A 87 -3.21 -8.83 0.83
C TYR A 87 -4.58 -8.24 1.13
N ARG A 88 -5.00 -8.33 2.41
CA ARG A 88 -6.28 -7.77 2.88
C ARG A 88 -6.15 -6.90 4.11
N ARG A 89 -4.95 -6.78 4.68
CA ARG A 89 -4.69 -5.95 5.85
C ARG A 89 -3.68 -4.89 5.49
N VAL A 90 -4.07 -3.64 5.65
CA VAL A 90 -3.27 -2.47 5.29
C VAL A 90 -3.11 -1.57 6.50
N LEU A 91 -1.89 -1.12 6.73
CA LEU A 91 -1.60 -0.08 7.70
C LEU A 91 -0.82 1.01 6.99
N THR A 92 -1.36 2.21 6.96
CA THR A 92 -0.70 3.39 6.39
C THR A 92 -0.54 4.47 7.45
N THR A 93 0.67 5.01 7.55
CA THR A 93 0.98 6.13 8.42
C THR A 93 1.46 7.30 7.56
N SER A 94 0.77 8.43 7.67
CA SER A 94 1.10 9.63 6.88
C SER A 94 1.30 9.33 5.39
N GLY A 95 0.40 8.53 4.82
CA GLY A 95 0.47 8.14 3.41
C GLY A 95 0.34 9.36 2.49
N THR A 96 1.17 9.47 1.45
CA THR A 96 1.18 10.67 0.60
C THR A 96 0.04 10.70 -0.41
N PHE A 97 -0.38 9.56 -0.94
CA PHE A 97 -1.47 9.44 -1.91
C PHE A 97 -1.48 10.53 -2.99
N VAL A 98 -0.35 10.71 -3.66
CA VAL A 98 -0.14 11.75 -4.67
C VAL A 98 -0.15 11.17 -6.08
N ASN A 99 -0.22 12.02 -7.08
CA ASN A 99 -0.07 11.63 -8.48
C ASN A 99 1.40 11.63 -8.87
N GLN A 100 2.11 10.55 -8.55
CA GLN A 100 3.50 10.32 -8.91
C GLN A 100 3.72 9.02 -9.70
N ALA A 101 2.64 8.42 -10.20
CA ALA A 101 2.72 7.23 -11.03
C ALA A 101 3.56 7.47 -12.30
N TRP A 102 4.40 6.50 -12.62
CA TRP A 102 5.19 6.53 -13.84
C TRP A 102 5.29 5.12 -14.45
N PRO A 103 5.07 4.96 -15.76
CA PRO A 103 4.57 5.97 -16.69
C PRO A 103 3.14 6.43 -16.37
N PHE A 104 2.70 7.55 -16.95
CA PHE A 104 1.34 8.02 -16.82
C PHE A 104 0.33 6.97 -17.33
N ASP A 105 -0.70 6.72 -16.55
CA ASP A 105 -1.79 5.82 -16.91
C ASP A 105 -3.09 6.63 -17.09
N PRO A 106 -3.65 6.73 -18.32
CA PRO A 106 -4.87 7.47 -18.57
C PRO A 106 -6.10 6.89 -17.87
N LYS A 107 -6.05 5.64 -17.41
CA LYS A 107 -7.11 5.01 -16.61
C LYS A 107 -7.17 5.57 -15.20
N TYR A 108 -6.05 6.03 -14.70
CA TYR A 108 -5.91 6.64 -13.37
C TYR A 108 -5.20 7.99 -13.48
N PRO A 109 -5.85 9.01 -14.09
CA PRO A 109 -5.21 10.28 -14.44
C PRO A 109 -4.70 11.04 -13.19
N ASP A 110 -5.31 10.81 -12.04
CA ASP A 110 -4.94 11.42 -10.76
C ASP A 110 -4.04 10.50 -9.91
N GLY A 111 -3.65 9.31 -10.44
CA GLY A 111 -2.86 8.35 -9.67
C GLY A 111 -3.52 7.99 -8.34
N ALA A 112 -2.71 7.87 -7.27
CA ALA A 112 -3.22 7.57 -5.93
C ALA A 112 -4.07 8.70 -5.32
N TRP A 113 -3.95 9.94 -5.80
CA TRP A 113 -4.84 11.04 -5.43
C TRP A 113 -6.30 10.74 -5.74
N GLY A 114 -6.57 9.93 -6.77
CA GLY A 114 -7.91 9.53 -7.16
C GLY A 114 -8.61 8.58 -6.17
N PHE A 115 -7.92 8.01 -5.18
CA PHE A 115 -8.54 7.03 -4.28
C PHE A 115 -9.79 7.57 -3.60
N HIS A 116 -9.73 8.70 -2.93
CA HIS A 116 -10.85 9.27 -2.19
C HIS A 116 -11.91 9.89 -3.11
N LYS A 117 -11.52 10.46 -4.24
CA LYS A 117 -12.43 11.20 -5.14
C LYS A 117 -13.24 10.29 -6.05
N THR A 118 -12.59 9.30 -6.62
CA THR A 118 -13.17 8.53 -7.73
C THR A 118 -13.04 7.03 -7.57
N ILE A 119 -11.88 6.53 -7.10
CA ILE A 119 -11.60 5.09 -7.15
C ILE A 119 -12.43 4.36 -6.10
N ILE A 120 -12.37 4.75 -4.83
CA ILE A 120 -13.12 4.10 -3.75
C ILE A 120 -14.63 4.30 -3.94
N PRO A 121 -15.14 5.54 -4.14
CA PRO A 121 -16.58 5.76 -4.28
C PRO A 121 -17.23 5.01 -5.45
N ASN A 122 -16.50 4.80 -6.54
CA ASN A 122 -17.02 4.14 -7.75
C ASN A 122 -16.65 2.64 -7.84
N SER A 123 -16.08 2.07 -6.78
CA SER A 123 -15.70 0.66 -6.78
C SER A 123 -16.63 -0.17 -5.91
N PRO A 124 -16.86 -1.45 -6.25
CA PRO A 124 -17.54 -2.37 -5.33
C PRO A 124 -16.70 -2.54 -4.06
N LYS A 125 -17.38 -2.84 -2.95
CA LYS A 125 -16.73 -3.11 -1.66
C LYS A 125 -15.67 -4.20 -1.81
N LYS A 126 -14.46 -3.92 -1.31
CA LYS A 126 -13.33 -4.86 -1.31
C LYS A 126 -13.11 -5.44 0.08
N PRO A 127 -12.63 -6.69 0.20
CA PRO A 127 -12.35 -7.33 1.49
C PRO A 127 -11.02 -6.82 2.09
N ILE A 128 -10.89 -5.50 2.23
CA ILE A 128 -9.70 -4.85 2.78
C ILE A 128 -10.03 -4.31 4.16
N ARG A 129 -9.15 -4.58 5.13
CA ARG A 129 -9.15 -3.91 6.43
C ARG A 129 -8.02 -2.89 6.42
N LEU A 130 -8.39 -1.64 6.55
CA LEU A 130 -7.46 -0.52 6.45
C LEU A 130 -7.38 0.21 7.80
N PHE A 131 -6.15 0.40 8.26
CA PHE A 131 -5.85 1.30 9.37
C PHE A 131 -5.04 2.47 8.83
N ILE A 132 -5.53 3.69 9.08
CA ILE A 132 -4.87 4.93 8.70
C ILE A 132 -4.49 5.69 9.95
N SER A 133 -3.27 6.20 9.97
CA SER A 133 -2.79 7.12 11.00
C SER A 133 -2.16 8.32 10.31
N VAL A 134 -2.53 9.51 10.75
CA VAL A 134 -1.95 10.77 10.30
C VAL A 134 -1.81 11.70 11.51
N GLY A 135 -0.71 12.45 11.60
CA GLY A 135 -0.49 13.41 12.68
C GLY A 135 -1.27 14.71 12.45
N ASP A 136 -1.71 15.35 13.54
CA ASP A 136 -2.35 16.66 13.51
C ASP A 136 -1.43 17.79 13.00
N ARG A 137 -0.12 17.56 13.11
CA ARG A 137 0.95 18.43 12.61
C ARG A 137 1.71 17.86 11.43
N ASP A 138 1.09 16.95 10.69
CA ASP A 138 1.71 16.41 9.49
C ASP A 138 1.88 17.50 8.43
N LEU A 139 2.78 17.26 7.48
CA LEU A 139 3.10 18.25 6.44
C LEU A 139 1.82 18.75 5.76
N LEU A 140 1.56 20.04 5.87
CA LEU A 140 0.54 20.76 5.11
C LEU A 140 1.00 20.86 3.65
N ASN A 141 1.09 19.72 3.01
CA ASN A 141 1.35 19.64 1.59
C ASN A 141 -0.01 19.51 0.89
N PRO A 142 -0.34 20.36 -0.10
CA PRO A 142 -1.58 20.22 -0.86
C PRO A 142 -1.69 18.86 -1.58
N ASN A 143 -0.59 18.13 -1.66
CA ASN A 143 -0.54 16.78 -2.19
C ASN A 143 -0.69 15.69 -1.12
N VAL A 144 -0.84 16.03 0.16
CA VAL A 144 -1.08 15.07 1.25
C VAL A 144 -2.56 15.13 1.61
N MET A 145 -3.26 14.04 1.38
CA MET A 145 -4.70 13.90 1.57
C MET A 145 -5.05 13.62 3.04
N ARG A 146 -4.74 14.55 3.95
CA ARG A 146 -4.96 14.32 5.38
C ARG A 146 -6.44 14.22 5.73
N ASP A 147 -7.20 15.20 5.33
CA ASP A 147 -8.62 15.30 5.75
C ASP A 147 -9.52 14.50 4.79
N ASP A 148 -9.30 14.60 3.50
CA ASP A 148 -10.09 13.92 2.47
C ASP A 148 -10.03 12.39 2.56
N MET A 149 -8.87 11.81 2.89
CA MET A 149 -8.75 10.35 3.08
C MET A 149 -9.45 9.89 4.35
N HIS A 150 -9.37 10.66 5.43
CA HIS A 150 -10.08 10.37 6.67
C HIS A 150 -11.59 10.34 6.42
N ASP A 151 -12.13 11.35 5.75
CA ASP A 151 -13.56 11.47 5.46
C ASP A 151 -14.04 10.37 4.52
N CYS A 152 -13.24 10.01 3.51
CA CYS A 152 -13.57 8.93 2.59
C CYS A 152 -13.63 7.56 3.29
N PHE A 153 -12.78 7.31 4.28
CA PHE A 153 -12.79 6.05 5.03
C PHE A 153 -13.87 6.00 6.11
N ILE A 154 -14.27 7.12 6.70
CA ILE A 154 -15.45 7.18 7.56
C ILE A 154 -16.72 6.87 6.77
N ALA A 155 -16.81 7.36 5.53
CA ALA A 155 -17.97 7.09 4.66
C ALA A 155 -18.09 5.63 4.19
N LEU A 156 -17.06 4.80 4.39
CA LEU A 156 -17.05 3.38 4.02
C LEU A 156 -17.53 2.43 5.13
N HIS A 157 -17.86 2.95 6.30
CA HIS A 157 -18.44 2.23 7.44
C HIS A 157 -19.88 2.58 7.65
#